data_d4df8ec6b99d3748c494cfc5bbbcb60c
#
_entry.id   d4df8ec6b99d3748c494cfc5bbbcb60c
#
_cell.length_a   1.000
_cell.length_b   1.000
_cell.length_c   1.000
_cell.angle_alpha   90.00
_cell.angle_beta   90.00
_cell.angle_gamma   90.00
#
_symmetry.space_group_name_H-M   'P 1'
#
loop_
_entity.id
_entity.type
_entity.pdbx_description
1 polymer ?
#
loop_
_entity_poly.entity_id
_entity_poly.type
_entity_poly.pdbx_seq_one_letter_code
_entity_poly.pdbx_strand_id
1 'polypeptide(L)'
;NDMAQPEFWNDQAAAQKVIDESNALKAKYDNYQAMNNMLEEAQTMLEMLQEEADEDMQVELEEMTTALGQKIESYELEIMLNQPYDHMNAVLEIHPGSGGTESQDWGSMLMRMYTRWGEAHGFKVEILDYQDGDVAGLKSVAIRFVGRNAYGFLRGEKGVHRLVRISPFDSANRRHTSFTSVDVMPELDDSIEVEVRDADVRNGDLLRLNHPRAVQKHQQQQDAPTPEDKKANVSQYLTLHTISSL
;
A
#
# COMPACT_ATOMS: atom_id res chain seq x y z
N ASN A 1 6.35 27.87 11.59
CA ASN A 1 5.74 29.07 12.21
C ASN A 1 4.41 29.50 11.56
N ASP A 2 4.01 28.87 10.46
CA ASP A 2 2.79 29.23 9.73
C ASP A 2 1.51 28.90 10.53
N MET A 3 1.55 27.86 11.38
CA MET A 3 0.45 27.47 12.28
C MET A 3 0.10 28.54 13.34
N ALA A 4 0.99 29.52 13.58
CA ALA A 4 0.76 30.60 14.53
C ALA A 4 0.02 31.82 13.91
N GLN A 5 -0.22 31.82 12.60
CA GLN A 5 -0.90 32.90 11.92
C GLN A 5 -2.43 32.71 12.01
N PRO A 6 -3.22 33.75 12.33
CA PRO A 6 -4.67 33.62 12.45
C PRO A 6 -5.34 33.19 11.16
N GLU A 7 -4.75 33.50 10.00
CA GLU A 7 -5.25 33.19 8.66
C GLU A 7 -5.05 31.72 8.27
N PHE A 8 -4.13 30.99 8.95
CA PHE A 8 -3.84 29.59 8.71
C PHE A 8 -5.08 28.68 8.86
N TRP A 9 -5.98 29.02 9.75
CA TRP A 9 -7.16 28.25 10.07
C TRP A 9 -8.37 28.54 9.18
N ASN A 10 -8.25 29.51 8.27
CA ASN A 10 -9.36 29.89 7.35
C ASN A 10 -9.59 28.83 6.26
N ASP A 11 -8.55 28.08 5.89
CA ASP A 11 -8.63 26.93 4.96
C ASP A 11 -8.28 25.64 5.72
N GLN A 12 -9.31 24.94 6.14
CA GLN A 12 -9.16 23.73 6.95
C GLN A 12 -8.42 22.60 6.21
N ALA A 13 -8.62 22.48 4.87
CA ALA A 13 -7.97 21.44 4.08
C ALA A 13 -6.47 21.72 3.91
N ALA A 14 -6.11 22.97 3.60
CA ALA A 14 -4.72 23.39 3.50
C ALA A 14 -4.00 23.29 4.88
N ALA A 15 -4.68 23.69 5.96
CA ALA A 15 -4.14 23.61 7.31
C ALA A 15 -3.87 22.14 7.71
N GLN A 16 -4.81 21.23 7.44
CA GLN A 16 -4.64 19.80 7.72
C GLN A 16 -3.44 19.22 6.97
N LYS A 17 -3.26 19.56 5.70
CA LYS A 17 -2.13 19.09 4.89
C LYS A 17 -0.78 19.51 5.49
N VAL A 18 -0.66 20.77 5.91
CA VAL A 18 0.58 21.28 6.55
C VAL A 18 0.82 20.61 7.91
N ILE A 19 -0.25 20.35 8.68
CA ILE A 19 -0.15 19.64 9.96
C ILE A 19 0.35 18.21 9.74
N ASP A 20 -0.22 17.50 8.77
CA ASP A 20 0.15 16.12 8.45
C ASP A 20 1.59 16.03 7.95
N GLU A 21 2.03 16.97 7.10
CA GLU A 21 3.41 17.05 6.64
C GLU A 21 4.38 17.37 7.82
N SER A 22 4.01 18.32 8.68
CA SER A 22 4.80 18.66 9.88
C SER A 22 4.91 17.47 10.83
N ASN A 23 3.81 16.76 11.09
CA ASN A 23 3.81 15.57 11.94
C ASN A 23 4.66 14.45 11.33
N ALA A 24 4.60 14.29 10.00
CA ALA A 24 5.41 13.30 9.28
C ALA A 24 6.92 13.59 9.40
N LEU A 25 7.31 14.86 9.23
CA LEU A 25 8.72 15.28 9.40
C LEU A 25 9.18 15.15 10.85
N LYS A 26 8.32 15.53 11.80
CA LYS A 26 8.61 15.38 13.22
C LYS A 26 8.80 13.92 13.60
N ALA A 27 7.94 13.01 13.15
CA ALA A 27 8.08 11.60 13.43
C ALA A 27 9.41 11.02 12.90
N LYS A 28 9.83 11.43 11.69
CA LYS A 28 11.13 11.03 11.12
C LYS A 28 12.28 11.52 11.99
N TYR A 29 12.21 12.77 12.44
CA TYR A 29 13.23 13.37 13.28
C TYR A 29 13.29 12.69 14.66
N ASP A 30 12.14 12.45 15.29
CA ASP A 30 12.05 11.80 16.60
C ASP A 30 12.58 10.35 16.53
N ASN A 31 12.29 9.61 15.44
CA ASN A 31 12.86 8.29 15.20
C ASN A 31 14.39 8.33 15.08
N TYR A 32 14.92 9.29 14.32
CA TYR A 32 16.36 9.48 14.18
C TYR A 32 17.01 9.80 15.54
N GLN A 33 16.43 10.72 16.31
CA GLN A 33 16.93 11.09 17.63
C GLN A 33 16.92 9.90 18.60
N ALA A 34 15.86 9.10 18.59
CA ALA A 34 15.75 7.91 19.42
C ALA A 34 16.86 6.89 19.11
N MET A 35 17.17 6.68 17.83
CA MET A 35 18.28 5.79 17.44
C MET A 35 19.64 6.36 17.85
N ASN A 36 19.84 7.67 17.71
CA ASN A 36 21.07 8.34 18.10
C ASN A 36 21.31 8.24 19.61
N ASN A 37 20.25 8.46 20.41
CA ASN A 37 20.33 8.29 21.87
C ASN A 37 20.68 6.85 22.26
N MET A 38 20.05 5.86 21.63
CA MET A 38 20.37 4.44 21.87
C MET A 38 21.83 4.11 21.50
N LEU A 39 22.35 4.73 20.44
CA LEU A 39 23.75 4.56 20.06
C LEU A 39 24.71 5.15 21.11
N GLU A 40 24.41 6.38 21.61
CA GLU A 40 25.20 7.03 22.65
C GLU A 40 25.16 6.24 23.95
N GLU A 41 24.00 5.70 24.34
CA GLU A 41 23.85 4.83 25.52
C GLU A 41 24.68 3.55 25.34
N ALA A 42 24.60 2.88 24.21
CA ALA A 42 25.38 1.67 23.93
C ALA A 42 26.89 1.94 23.93
N GLN A 43 27.33 3.07 23.41
CA GLN A 43 28.75 3.49 23.47
C GLN A 43 29.21 3.72 24.91
N THR A 44 28.41 4.37 25.73
CA THR A 44 28.71 4.61 27.15
C THR A 44 28.81 3.29 27.93
N MET A 45 27.87 2.36 27.69
CA MET A 45 27.92 1.03 28.32
C MET A 45 29.16 0.25 27.89
N LEU A 46 29.56 0.35 26.61
CA LEU A 46 30.76 -0.30 26.11
C LEU A 46 32.04 0.27 26.77
N GLU A 47 32.11 1.59 26.98
CA GLU A 47 33.23 2.22 27.69
C GLU A 47 33.31 1.74 29.15
N MET A 48 32.17 1.67 29.85
CA MET A 48 32.11 1.15 31.22
C MET A 48 32.56 -0.31 31.30
N LEU A 49 32.14 -1.16 30.38
CA LEU A 49 32.54 -2.57 30.30
C LEU A 49 34.03 -2.75 30.01
N GLN A 50 34.68 -1.76 29.34
CA GLN A 50 36.13 -1.79 29.13
C GLN A 50 36.92 -1.44 30.41
N GLU A 51 36.34 -0.67 31.33
CA GLU A 51 36.92 -0.33 32.60
C GLU A 51 36.69 -1.43 33.63
N GLU A 52 35.48 -1.98 33.70
CA GLU A 52 35.10 -3.04 34.64
C GLU A 52 34.19 -4.04 33.96
N ALA A 53 34.54 -5.32 34.00
CA ALA A 53 33.75 -6.38 33.41
C ALA A 53 32.49 -6.65 34.26
N ASP A 54 31.30 -6.54 33.66
CA ASP A 54 30.01 -6.84 34.25
C ASP A 54 29.18 -7.69 33.28
N GLU A 55 28.84 -8.91 33.67
CA GLU A 55 28.12 -9.87 32.82
C GLU A 55 26.69 -9.41 32.55
N ASP A 56 26.01 -8.78 33.52
CA ASP A 56 24.63 -8.30 33.35
C ASP A 56 24.59 -7.11 32.38
N MET A 57 25.53 -6.18 32.51
CA MET A 57 25.67 -5.05 31.59
C MET A 57 26.04 -5.50 30.17
N GLN A 58 26.84 -6.57 30.03
CA GLN A 58 27.15 -7.12 28.71
C GLN A 58 25.90 -7.67 28.01
N VAL A 59 25.03 -8.39 28.72
CA VAL A 59 23.77 -8.90 28.18
C VAL A 59 22.85 -7.74 27.75
N GLU A 60 22.74 -6.71 28.58
CA GLU A 60 21.94 -5.52 28.26
C GLU A 60 22.45 -4.80 27.00
N LEU A 61 23.78 -4.70 26.83
CA LEU A 61 24.40 -4.11 25.64
C LEU A 61 24.11 -4.94 24.39
N GLU A 62 24.13 -6.27 24.48
CA GLU A 62 23.80 -7.18 23.36
C GLU A 62 22.33 -7.05 22.95
N GLU A 63 21.42 -6.96 23.91
CA GLU A 63 20.01 -6.71 23.63
C GLU A 63 19.77 -5.34 23.01
N MET A 64 20.39 -4.28 23.53
CA MET A 64 20.28 -2.93 23.02
C MET A 64 20.82 -2.81 21.58
N THR A 65 21.98 -3.41 21.30
CA THR A 65 22.56 -3.40 19.95
C THR A 65 21.70 -4.16 18.95
N THR A 66 21.10 -5.28 19.36
CA THR A 66 20.17 -6.03 18.52
C THR A 66 18.91 -5.20 18.22
N ALA A 67 18.33 -4.55 19.22
CA ALA A 67 17.17 -3.68 19.07
C ALA A 67 17.48 -2.46 18.20
N LEU A 68 18.66 -1.87 18.35
CA LEU A 68 19.12 -0.76 17.51
C LEU A 68 19.28 -1.19 16.05
N GLY A 69 19.85 -2.37 15.79
CA GLY A 69 19.97 -2.93 14.45
C GLY A 69 18.61 -3.06 13.77
N GLN A 70 17.61 -3.64 14.45
CA GLN A 70 16.25 -3.77 13.92
C GLN A 70 15.58 -2.42 13.65
N LYS A 71 15.80 -1.42 14.51
CA LYS A 71 15.29 -0.07 14.28
C LYS A 71 15.93 0.60 13.07
N ILE A 72 17.23 0.43 12.87
CA ILE A 72 17.96 0.97 11.71
C ILE A 72 17.41 0.35 10.42
N GLU A 73 17.27 -0.98 10.35
CA GLU A 73 16.70 -1.67 9.19
C GLU A 73 15.30 -1.15 8.84
N SER A 74 14.43 -0.97 9.85
CA SER A 74 13.09 -0.42 9.66
C SER A 74 13.12 1.02 9.16
N TYR A 75 14.05 1.84 9.67
CA TYR A 75 14.21 3.23 9.28
C TYR A 75 14.78 3.38 7.87
N GLU A 76 15.72 2.52 7.48
CA GLU A 76 16.24 2.47 6.10
C GLU A 76 15.14 2.17 5.09
N LEU A 77 14.26 1.20 5.39
CA LEU A 77 13.10 0.93 4.55
C LEU A 77 12.17 2.15 4.44
N GLU A 78 11.91 2.86 5.54
CA GLU A 78 11.07 4.06 5.53
C GLU A 78 11.69 5.19 4.68
N ILE A 79 13.02 5.36 4.71
CA ILE A 79 13.73 6.36 3.89
C ILE A 79 13.67 6.02 2.40
N MET A 80 13.75 4.72 2.05
CA MET A 80 13.68 4.25 0.66
C MET A 80 12.31 4.52 0.03
N LEU A 81 11.24 4.66 0.83
CA LEU A 81 9.90 5.00 0.38
C LEU A 81 9.80 6.52 0.14
N ASN A 82 10.31 6.98 -1.00
CA ASN A 82 10.43 8.40 -1.35
C ASN A 82 9.78 8.76 -2.71
N GLN A 83 8.96 7.88 -3.28
CA GLN A 83 8.23 8.20 -4.50
C GLN A 83 6.97 9.03 -4.17
N PRO A 84 6.43 9.77 -5.16
CA PRO A 84 5.33 10.73 -4.93
C PRO A 84 4.12 10.16 -4.20
N TYR A 85 3.79 8.89 -4.43
CA TYR A 85 2.59 8.25 -3.87
C TYR A 85 2.89 7.26 -2.74
N ASP A 86 4.17 7.02 -2.41
CA ASP A 86 4.57 6.00 -1.43
C ASP A 86 3.92 6.21 -0.05
N HIS A 87 3.67 7.47 0.32
CA HIS A 87 3.08 7.85 1.62
C HIS A 87 1.58 7.59 1.73
N MET A 88 0.91 7.26 0.63
CA MET A 88 -0.54 7.08 0.56
C MET A 88 -1.00 5.73 1.10
N ASN A 89 -2.31 5.65 1.37
CA ASN A 89 -3.00 4.38 1.56
C ASN A 89 -2.93 3.56 0.26
N ALA A 90 -3.12 2.25 0.39
CA ALA A 90 -3.12 1.35 -0.76
C ALA A 90 -4.46 0.64 -0.92
N VAL A 91 -4.85 0.43 -2.17
CA VAL A 91 -5.89 -0.53 -2.55
C VAL A 91 -5.21 -1.66 -3.30
N LEU A 92 -5.36 -2.89 -2.78
CA LEU A 92 -4.80 -4.10 -3.35
C LEU A 92 -5.93 -4.97 -3.89
N GLU A 93 -5.86 -5.32 -5.17
CA GLU A 93 -6.83 -6.18 -5.84
C GLU A 93 -6.19 -7.51 -6.19
N ILE A 94 -6.91 -8.59 -5.94
CA ILE A 94 -6.46 -9.97 -6.24
C ILE A 94 -7.43 -10.58 -7.23
N HIS A 95 -6.90 -11.02 -8.37
CA HIS A 95 -7.66 -11.66 -9.45
C HIS A 95 -7.05 -13.01 -9.81
N PRO A 96 -7.66 -14.13 -9.39
CA PRO A 96 -7.27 -15.45 -9.83
C PRO A 96 -7.29 -15.58 -11.36
N GLY A 97 -6.20 -16.13 -11.91
CA GLY A 97 -6.04 -16.34 -13.35
C GLY A 97 -6.18 -17.81 -13.74
N SER A 98 -5.25 -18.30 -14.55
CA SER A 98 -5.23 -19.68 -15.00
C SER A 98 -5.02 -20.66 -13.85
N GLY A 99 -5.85 -21.70 -13.75
CA GLY A 99 -5.77 -22.76 -12.74
C GLY A 99 -7.11 -23.17 -12.15
N GLY A 100 -8.22 -22.53 -12.56
CA GLY A 100 -9.56 -22.85 -12.06
C GLY A 100 -9.67 -22.76 -10.54
N THR A 101 -10.23 -23.76 -9.87
CA THR A 101 -10.39 -23.81 -8.40
C THR A 101 -9.06 -23.64 -7.66
N GLU A 102 -7.95 -24.14 -8.19
CA GLU A 102 -6.61 -23.98 -7.60
C GLU A 102 -6.18 -22.51 -7.56
N SER A 103 -6.43 -21.75 -8.65
CA SER A 103 -6.08 -20.33 -8.66
C SER A 103 -6.98 -19.49 -7.73
N GLN A 104 -8.25 -19.87 -7.61
CA GLN A 104 -9.20 -19.24 -6.67
C GLN A 104 -8.78 -19.47 -5.21
N ASP A 105 -8.34 -20.68 -4.88
CA ASP A 105 -7.81 -21.01 -3.55
C ASP A 105 -6.48 -20.28 -3.29
N TRP A 106 -5.60 -20.21 -4.29
CA TRP A 106 -4.37 -19.42 -4.21
C TRP A 106 -4.67 -17.94 -3.93
N GLY A 107 -5.68 -17.35 -4.58
CA GLY A 107 -6.15 -16.00 -4.29
C GLY A 107 -6.55 -15.81 -2.83
N SER A 108 -7.26 -16.77 -2.23
CA SER A 108 -7.60 -16.74 -0.80
C SER A 108 -6.38 -16.83 0.12
N MET A 109 -5.38 -17.61 -0.27
CA MET A 109 -4.12 -17.69 0.50
C MET A 109 -3.38 -16.36 0.46
N LEU A 110 -3.30 -15.69 -0.71
CA LEU A 110 -2.71 -14.35 -0.87
C LEU A 110 -3.48 -13.31 -0.05
N MET A 111 -4.81 -13.28 -0.15
CA MET A 111 -5.65 -12.40 0.65
C MET A 111 -5.32 -12.53 2.14
N ARG A 112 -5.28 -13.75 2.66
CA ARG A 112 -4.96 -13.99 4.07
C ARG A 112 -3.54 -13.57 4.42
N MET A 113 -2.56 -13.78 3.53
CA MET A 113 -1.18 -13.37 3.72
C MET A 113 -1.09 -11.84 3.85
N TYR A 114 -1.66 -11.08 2.91
CA TYR A 114 -1.61 -9.63 2.94
C TYR A 114 -2.39 -9.02 4.09
N THR A 115 -3.55 -9.58 4.44
CA THR A 115 -4.34 -9.14 5.61
C THR A 115 -3.51 -9.26 6.89
N ARG A 116 -2.91 -10.43 7.14
CA ARG A 116 -2.07 -10.65 8.31
C ARG A 116 -0.81 -9.79 8.32
N TRP A 117 -0.21 -9.59 7.17
CA TRP A 117 0.92 -8.69 7.04
C TRP A 117 0.53 -7.25 7.40
N GLY A 118 -0.61 -6.78 6.88
CA GLY A 118 -1.11 -5.44 7.17
C GLY A 118 -1.38 -5.23 8.66
N GLU A 119 -2.08 -6.18 9.30
CA GLU A 119 -2.37 -6.14 10.72
C GLU A 119 -1.08 -6.14 11.57
N ALA A 120 -0.09 -6.99 11.23
CA ALA A 120 1.19 -7.08 11.92
C ALA A 120 2.02 -5.79 11.81
N HIS A 121 1.85 -5.02 10.71
CA HIS A 121 2.52 -3.73 10.51
C HIS A 121 1.69 -2.52 10.99
N GLY A 122 0.58 -2.75 11.67
CA GLY A 122 -0.25 -1.70 12.25
C GLY A 122 -1.13 -0.95 11.25
N PHE A 123 -1.31 -1.48 10.03
CA PHE A 123 -2.27 -0.93 9.08
C PHE A 123 -3.69 -1.33 9.45
N LYS A 124 -4.65 -0.39 9.27
CA LYS A 124 -6.05 -0.74 9.29
C LYS A 124 -6.41 -1.38 7.97
N VAL A 125 -6.86 -2.64 8.00
CA VAL A 125 -7.20 -3.43 6.81
C VAL A 125 -8.72 -3.48 6.66
N GLU A 126 -9.22 -3.10 5.49
CA GLU A 126 -10.65 -3.06 5.16
C GLU A 126 -10.89 -3.80 3.85
N ILE A 127 -11.81 -4.75 3.85
CA ILE A 127 -12.26 -5.42 2.62
C ILE A 127 -13.31 -4.54 1.97
N LEU A 128 -13.04 -4.06 0.75
CA LEU A 128 -13.94 -3.19 -0.01
C LEU A 128 -14.93 -3.98 -0.85
N ASP A 129 -14.46 -5.05 -1.49
CA ASP A 129 -15.26 -5.96 -2.29
C ASP A 129 -14.71 -7.38 -2.16
N TYR A 130 -15.60 -8.36 -2.22
CA TYR A 130 -15.25 -9.77 -2.14
C TYR A 130 -16.22 -10.61 -2.94
N GLN A 131 -15.69 -11.46 -3.81
CA GLN A 131 -16.49 -12.41 -4.58
C GLN A 131 -16.01 -13.85 -4.31
N ASP A 132 -16.93 -14.68 -3.83
CA ASP A 132 -16.65 -16.09 -3.58
C ASP A 132 -16.30 -16.86 -4.86
N GLY A 133 -15.41 -17.83 -4.71
CA GLY A 133 -15.13 -18.82 -5.75
C GLY A 133 -16.30 -19.78 -5.96
N ASP A 134 -16.35 -20.44 -7.13
CA ASP A 134 -17.45 -21.36 -7.45
C ASP A 134 -17.47 -22.63 -6.57
N VAL A 135 -16.30 -23.12 -6.18
CA VAL A 135 -16.13 -24.35 -5.39
C VAL A 135 -15.30 -24.08 -4.15
N ALA A 136 -14.26 -23.29 -4.28
CA ALA A 136 -13.36 -22.87 -3.18
C ALA A 136 -12.66 -21.57 -3.54
N GLY A 137 -12.15 -20.88 -2.54
CA GLY A 137 -11.38 -19.68 -2.73
C GLY A 137 -12.22 -18.47 -3.10
N LEU A 138 -11.64 -17.54 -3.84
CA LEU A 138 -12.27 -16.29 -4.27
C LEU A 138 -12.14 -16.09 -5.79
N LYS A 139 -13.06 -15.31 -6.38
CA LYS A 139 -12.99 -14.82 -7.77
C LYS A 139 -12.28 -13.47 -7.86
N SER A 140 -12.53 -12.63 -6.92
CA SER A 140 -11.85 -11.34 -6.78
C SER A 140 -11.98 -10.82 -5.35
N VAL A 141 -11.03 -10.01 -4.93
CA VAL A 141 -11.11 -9.25 -3.69
C VAL A 141 -10.37 -7.92 -3.86
N ALA A 142 -10.96 -6.87 -3.30
CA ALA A 142 -10.32 -5.57 -3.16
C ALA A 142 -10.13 -5.26 -1.66
N ILE A 143 -8.90 -4.98 -1.26
CA ILE A 143 -8.51 -4.75 0.13
C ILE A 143 -7.88 -3.37 0.23
N ARG A 144 -8.35 -2.57 1.16
CA ARG A 144 -7.80 -1.26 1.48
C ARG A 144 -6.89 -1.36 2.69
N PHE A 145 -5.69 -0.83 2.57
CA PHE A 145 -4.71 -0.70 3.64
C PHE A 145 -4.58 0.78 4.00
N VAL A 146 -5.05 1.14 5.19
CA VAL A 146 -5.02 2.52 5.67
C VAL A 146 -3.88 2.68 6.65
N GLY A 147 -2.96 3.55 6.32
CA GLY A 147 -1.79 3.88 7.12
C GLY A 147 -0.68 4.49 6.29
N ARG A 148 0.26 5.13 6.97
CA ARG A 148 1.37 5.80 6.32
C ARG A 148 2.25 4.82 5.56
N ASN A 149 2.60 5.16 4.33
CA ASN A 149 3.46 4.39 3.43
C ASN A 149 2.88 3.03 2.99
N ALA A 150 1.58 2.78 3.19
CA ALA A 150 0.96 1.51 2.81
C ALA A 150 1.18 1.18 1.33
N TYR A 151 1.01 2.17 0.44
CA TYR A 151 1.27 1.98 -0.98
C TYR A 151 2.74 1.72 -1.27
N GLY A 152 3.64 2.47 -0.62
CA GLY A 152 5.07 2.33 -0.81
C GLY A 152 5.57 0.91 -0.51
N PHE A 153 5.07 0.29 0.55
CA PHE A 153 5.40 -1.09 0.91
C PHE A 153 4.78 -2.11 -0.05
N LEU A 154 3.54 -1.90 -0.47
CA LEU A 154 2.80 -2.89 -1.25
C LEU A 154 3.02 -2.78 -2.76
N ARG A 155 3.47 -1.64 -3.30
CA ARG A 155 3.63 -1.44 -4.75
C ARG A 155 4.53 -2.47 -5.44
N GLY A 156 5.52 -3.00 -4.72
CA GLY A 156 6.43 -4.03 -5.22
C GLY A 156 5.77 -5.40 -5.42
N GLU A 157 4.61 -5.61 -4.80
CA GLU A 157 3.85 -6.85 -4.91
C GLU A 157 2.97 -6.90 -6.17
N LYS A 158 2.85 -5.79 -6.91
CA LYS A 158 2.11 -5.75 -8.16
C LYS A 158 2.68 -6.72 -9.19
N GLY A 159 1.87 -7.68 -9.63
CA GLY A 159 2.28 -8.64 -10.65
C GLY A 159 1.56 -9.98 -10.56
N VAL A 160 2.12 -10.99 -11.22
CA VAL A 160 1.56 -12.33 -11.28
C VAL A 160 2.25 -13.24 -10.28
N HIS A 161 1.48 -13.75 -9.33
CA HIS A 161 1.92 -14.66 -8.28
C HIS A 161 1.70 -16.11 -8.69
N ARG A 162 2.77 -16.90 -8.69
CA ARG A 162 2.74 -18.30 -9.10
C ARG A 162 2.78 -19.23 -7.89
N LEU A 163 1.86 -20.17 -7.83
CA LEU A 163 1.87 -21.29 -6.87
C LEU A 163 2.13 -22.61 -7.59
N VAL A 164 3.03 -23.41 -7.03
CA VAL A 164 3.27 -24.79 -7.48
C VAL A 164 3.18 -25.71 -6.27
N ARG A 165 2.11 -26.53 -6.23
CA ARG A 165 1.89 -27.48 -5.14
C ARG A 165 1.20 -28.76 -5.62
N ILE A 166 1.15 -29.78 -4.77
CA ILE A 166 0.22 -30.91 -4.96
C ILE A 166 -1.19 -30.37 -4.71
N SER A 167 -2.09 -30.60 -5.67
CA SER A 167 -3.46 -30.09 -5.59
C SER A 167 -4.28 -30.82 -4.53
N PRO A 168 -4.90 -30.10 -3.58
CA PRO A 168 -5.88 -30.70 -2.66
C PRO A 168 -7.23 -31.01 -3.37
N PHE A 169 -7.44 -30.52 -4.59
CA PHE A 169 -8.65 -30.72 -5.37
C PHE A 169 -8.51 -31.83 -6.43
N ASP A 170 -7.30 -32.38 -6.62
CA ASP A 170 -7.02 -33.47 -7.56
C ASP A 170 -6.89 -34.80 -6.83
N SER A 171 -7.84 -35.71 -7.07
CA SER A 171 -7.83 -37.05 -6.48
C SER A 171 -6.60 -37.88 -6.84
N ALA A 172 -5.92 -37.54 -7.94
CA ALA A 172 -4.69 -38.19 -8.37
C ALA A 172 -3.41 -37.60 -7.70
N ASN A 173 -3.53 -36.64 -6.78
CA ASN A 173 -2.45 -35.98 -6.08
C ASN A 173 -1.34 -35.43 -7.00
N ARG A 174 -1.72 -34.95 -8.17
CA ARG A 174 -0.78 -34.38 -9.14
C ARG A 174 -0.36 -32.98 -8.74
N ARG A 175 0.84 -32.61 -9.20
CA ARG A 175 1.39 -31.26 -9.02
C ARG A 175 0.75 -30.32 -10.04
N HIS A 176 0.15 -29.23 -9.55
CA HIS A 176 -0.46 -28.19 -10.35
C HIS A 176 0.28 -26.87 -10.24
N THR A 177 0.19 -26.06 -11.28
CA THR A 177 0.68 -24.68 -11.29
C THR A 177 -0.51 -23.75 -11.47
N SER A 178 -0.62 -22.74 -10.61
CA SER A 178 -1.70 -21.76 -10.63
C SER A 178 -1.14 -20.35 -10.62
N PHE A 179 -1.84 -19.43 -11.21
CA PHE A 179 -1.47 -18.03 -11.30
C PHE A 179 -2.59 -17.15 -10.79
N THR A 180 -2.21 -16.11 -10.05
CA THR A 180 -3.13 -15.09 -9.54
C THR A 180 -2.44 -13.74 -9.73
N SER A 181 -3.12 -12.77 -10.33
CA SER A 181 -2.62 -11.41 -10.42
C SER A 181 -2.97 -10.63 -9.17
N VAL A 182 -1.99 -9.82 -8.74
CA VAL A 182 -2.17 -8.82 -7.68
C VAL A 182 -1.93 -7.46 -8.33
N ASP A 183 -2.88 -6.56 -8.19
CA ASP A 183 -2.72 -5.16 -8.55
C ASP A 183 -2.68 -4.31 -7.29
N VAL A 184 -1.86 -3.26 -7.31
CA VAL A 184 -1.74 -2.34 -6.17
C VAL A 184 -1.80 -0.93 -6.71
N MET A 185 -2.73 -0.15 -6.14
CA MET A 185 -2.98 1.24 -6.52
C MET A 185 -2.92 2.14 -5.28
N PRO A 186 -2.37 3.37 -5.41
CA PRO A 186 -2.48 4.35 -4.35
C PRO A 186 -3.94 4.80 -4.22
N GLU A 187 -4.40 5.03 -3.01
CA GLU A 187 -5.66 5.70 -2.78
C GLU A 187 -5.47 7.20 -3.00
N LEU A 188 -5.86 7.66 -4.20
CA LEU A 188 -5.77 9.07 -4.57
C LEU A 188 -6.80 9.88 -3.79
N ASP A 189 -6.37 10.99 -3.21
CA ASP A 189 -7.24 11.99 -2.61
C ASP A 189 -7.68 13.05 -3.64
N ASP A 190 -8.64 13.88 -3.27
CA ASP A 190 -9.18 14.94 -4.14
C ASP A 190 -8.15 16.07 -4.41
N SER A 191 -6.95 16.01 -3.83
CA SER A 191 -5.89 17.01 -4.02
C SER A 191 -5.09 16.81 -5.32
N ILE A 192 -5.27 15.67 -6.02
CA ILE A 192 -4.58 15.36 -7.27
C ILE A 192 -5.45 15.76 -8.44
N GLU A 193 -5.15 16.90 -9.05
CA GLU A 193 -5.73 17.29 -10.33
C GLU A 193 -5.05 16.51 -11.46
N VAL A 194 -5.81 15.64 -12.12
CA VAL A 194 -5.38 14.94 -13.33
C VAL A 194 -5.94 15.66 -14.53
N GLU A 195 -5.11 16.41 -15.24
CA GLU A 195 -5.45 17.00 -16.53
C GLU A 195 -5.24 15.97 -17.65
N VAL A 196 -6.34 15.44 -18.20
CA VAL A 196 -6.29 14.54 -19.36
C VAL A 196 -6.46 15.38 -20.62
N ARG A 197 -5.40 15.49 -21.42
CA ARG A 197 -5.44 16.21 -22.70
C ARG A 197 -5.85 15.26 -23.84
N ASP A 198 -6.50 15.78 -24.86
CA ASP A 198 -6.94 15.00 -26.04
C ASP A 198 -5.77 14.22 -26.70
N ALA A 199 -4.54 14.70 -26.57
CA ALA A 199 -3.34 14.04 -27.06
C ALA A 199 -2.96 12.78 -26.26
N ASP A 200 -3.42 12.67 -25.03
CA ASP A 200 -3.13 11.55 -24.14
C ASP A 200 -4.09 10.37 -24.34
N VAL A 201 -5.18 10.60 -25.13
CA VAL A 201 -6.23 9.62 -25.43
C VAL A 201 -6.01 9.00 -26.81
N ARG A 202 -5.89 7.66 -26.90
CA ARG A 202 -5.78 6.97 -28.18
C ARG A 202 -7.13 6.94 -28.91
N ASN A 203 -7.11 7.01 -30.26
CA ASN A 203 -8.32 6.98 -31.08
C ASN A 203 -9.29 5.82 -30.80
N GLY A 204 -8.80 4.68 -30.31
CA GLY A 204 -9.62 3.55 -29.91
C GLY A 204 -10.43 3.80 -28.62
N ASP A 205 -9.93 4.62 -27.73
CA ASP A 205 -10.56 4.97 -26.47
C ASP A 205 -11.64 6.04 -26.68
N LEU A 206 -11.42 6.97 -27.62
CA LEU A 206 -12.42 7.96 -28.06
C LEU A 206 -13.67 7.30 -28.65
N LEU A 207 -13.53 6.21 -29.40
CA LEU A 207 -14.67 5.44 -29.92
C LEU A 207 -15.47 4.75 -28.82
N ARG A 208 -14.84 4.33 -27.72
CA ARG A 208 -15.54 3.77 -26.55
C ARG A 208 -16.26 4.83 -25.73
N LEU A 209 -15.65 6.02 -25.58
CA LEU A 209 -16.27 7.16 -24.89
C LEU A 209 -17.49 7.71 -25.65
N ASN A 210 -17.46 7.66 -26.98
CA ASN A 210 -18.58 8.08 -27.84
C ASN A 210 -19.67 7.02 -28.02
N HIS A 211 -19.54 5.84 -27.38
CA HIS A 211 -20.63 4.86 -27.40
C HIS A 211 -21.85 5.41 -26.64
N PRO A 212 -23.10 5.27 -27.15
CA PRO A 212 -24.30 5.90 -26.57
C PRO A 212 -24.50 5.63 -25.07
N ARG A 213 -24.03 4.50 -24.54
CA ARG A 213 -24.08 4.19 -23.11
C ARG A 213 -23.04 4.95 -22.26
N ALA A 214 -21.90 5.33 -22.83
CA ALA A 214 -20.88 6.13 -22.14
C ALA A 214 -21.30 7.60 -22.12
N VAL A 215 -21.87 8.11 -23.21
CA VAL A 215 -22.40 9.47 -23.31
C VAL A 215 -23.59 9.69 -22.35
N GLN A 216 -24.48 8.70 -22.19
CA GLN A 216 -25.55 8.79 -21.20
C GLN A 216 -25.05 8.83 -19.76
N LYS A 217 -23.98 8.09 -19.42
CA LYS A 217 -23.34 8.19 -18.10
C LYS A 217 -22.66 9.55 -17.89
N HIS A 218 -22.03 10.09 -18.92
CA HIS A 218 -21.35 11.39 -18.84
C HIS A 218 -22.35 12.56 -18.71
N GLN A 219 -23.49 12.50 -19.41
CA GLN A 219 -24.55 13.49 -19.27
C GLN A 219 -25.26 13.44 -17.91
N GLN A 220 -25.39 12.25 -17.31
CA GLN A 220 -25.94 12.12 -15.96
C GLN A 220 -24.94 12.57 -14.86
N GLN A 221 -23.64 12.60 -15.15
CA GLN A 221 -22.61 13.10 -14.23
C GLN A 221 -22.43 14.61 -14.26
N GLN A 222 -22.83 15.28 -15.35
CA GLN A 222 -22.80 16.76 -15.41
C GLN A 222 -23.86 17.43 -14.52
N ASP A 223 -24.87 16.69 -14.05
CA ASP A 223 -25.97 17.26 -13.24
C ASP A 223 -25.78 17.20 -11.72
N ALA A 224 -24.78 16.50 -11.19
CA ALA A 224 -24.22 16.65 -9.81
C ALA A 224 -23.11 15.61 -9.53
N PRO A 225 -21.81 15.91 -9.66
CA PRO A 225 -20.77 14.94 -9.33
C PRO A 225 -20.59 14.85 -7.81
N THR A 226 -20.80 13.65 -7.24
CA THR A 226 -20.37 13.36 -5.88
C THR A 226 -18.87 13.01 -5.86
N PRO A 227 -18.16 13.20 -4.74
CA PRO A 227 -16.75 12.84 -4.60
C PRO A 227 -16.45 11.36 -4.91
N GLU A 228 -17.43 10.47 -4.70
CA GLU A 228 -17.33 9.04 -5.02
C GLU A 228 -17.31 8.77 -6.52
N ASP A 229 -18.05 9.54 -7.31
CA ASP A 229 -18.09 9.39 -8.77
C ASP A 229 -16.75 9.78 -9.43
N LYS A 230 -16.03 10.76 -8.86
CA LYS A 230 -14.69 11.15 -9.33
C LYS A 230 -13.65 10.04 -9.08
N LYS A 231 -13.72 9.35 -7.93
CA LYS A 231 -12.81 8.25 -7.60
C LYS A 231 -13.00 7.04 -8.54
N ALA A 232 -14.25 6.70 -8.86
CA ALA A 232 -14.55 5.60 -9.77
C ALA A 232 -14.03 5.86 -11.20
N ASN A 233 -14.06 7.09 -11.66
CA ASN A 233 -13.60 7.47 -13.00
C ASN A 233 -12.06 7.36 -13.13
N VAL A 234 -11.32 7.84 -12.14
CA VAL A 234 -9.85 7.77 -12.15
C VAL A 234 -9.38 6.31 -12.08
N SER A 235 -10.03 5.47 -11.28
CA SER A 235 -9.75 4.03 -11.20
C SER A 235 -9.98 3.34 -12.55
N GLN A 236 -11.06 3.67 -13.28
CA GLN A 236 -11.32 3.12 -14.62
C GLN A 236 -10.26 3.54 -15.66
N TYR A 237 -9.76 4.78 -15.61
CA TYR A 237 -8.72 5.26 -16.53
C TYR A 237 -7.36 4.59 -16.27
N LEU A 238 -6.99 4.39 -15.00
CA LEU A 238 -5.75 3.70 -14.64
C LEU A 238 -5.78 2.21 -15.03
N THR A 239 -6.91 1.54 -14.85
CA THR A 239 -7.07 0.11 -15.22
C THR A 239 -6.99 -0.09 -16.74
N LEU A 240 -7.50 0.85 -17.55
CA LEU A 240 -7.45 0.77 -19.03
C LEU A 240 -6.01 0.97 -19.57
N HIS A 241 -5.19 1.79 -18.94
CA HIS A 241 -3.79 1.97 -19.35
C HIS A 241 -2.91 0.76 -19.01
N THR A 242 -3.21 0.03 -17.95
CA THR A 242 -2.41 -1.14 -17.52
C THR A 242 -2.69 -2.36 -18.42
N ILE A 243 -3.91 -2.53 -18.93
CA ILE A 243 -4.28 -3.66 -19.80
C ILE A 243 -3.72 -3.51 -21.23
N SER A 244 -3.33 -2.29 -21.66
CA SER A 244 -2.80 -2.02 -23.01
C SER A 244 -1.28 -2.20 -23.13
N SER A 245 -0.58 -2.57 -22.05
CA SER A 245 0.87 -2.78 -22.03
C SER A 245 1.29 -4.23 -21.72
N LEU A 246 0.36 -5.18 -21.85
CA LEU A 246 0.60 -6.63 -21.87
C LEU A 246 0.30 -7.15 -23.31
#